data_82763cd84425fc43683a4692fe34a878
#
_entry.id   82763cd84425fc43683a4692fe34a878
#
_cell.length_a   1.000
_cell.length_b   1.000
_cell.length_c   1.000
_cell.angle_alpha   90.00
_cell.angle_beta   90.00
_cell.angle_gamma   90.00
#
_symmetry.space_group_name_H-M   'P 1'
#
loop_
_entity.id
_entity.type
_entity.pdbx_description
1 polymer ?
#
loop_
_entity_poly.entity_id
_entity_poly.type
_entity_poly.pdbx_seq_one_letter_code
_entity_poly.pdbx_strand_id
1 'polypeptide(L)'
;MALELAKRTAGDVTIIDLRGRCTLGDETEILDRELKKSIEGGSRKLLLNLTELSQIDSTGVSIIVAGYVSLKRQKGEVKLLHPTGRVQTVLAITHLLQVIPSFEDEAPALASFSTRSQAAIQ
;
A
#
# COMPACT_ATOMS: atom_id res chain seq x y z
N MET A 1 -20.26 -1.65 -5.13
CA MET A 1 -19.90 -0.48 -4.53
C MET A 1 -18.45 -0.22 -4.66
N ALA A 2 -18.20 0.96 -4.86
CA ALA A 2 -16.92 1.42 -5.22
C ALA A 2 -15.85 1.21 -4.15
N LEU A 3 -14.73 1.78 -4.39
CA LEU A 3 -13.61 1.81 -3.50
C LEU A 3 -13.63 3.13 -2.74
N GLU A 4 -13.44 3.05 -1.44
CA GLU A 4 -13.28 4.23 -0.60
C GLU A 4 -11.87 4.28 -0.07
N LEU A 5 -11.27 5.45 -0.10
CA LEU A 5 -9.93 5.66 0.42
C LEU A 5 -9.96 6.72 1.50
N ALA A 6 -9.23 6.48 2.57
CA ALA A 6 -9.03 7.47 3.61
C ALA A 6 -7.54 7.58 3.86
N LYS A 7 -7.05 8.79 3.96
CA LYS A 7 -5.61 9.04 4.12
C LYS A 7 -5.37 9.62 5.51
N ARG A 8 -4.36 9.09 6.18
CA ARG A 8 -3.96 9.57 7.50
C ARG A 8 -2.46 9.44 7.63
N THR A 9 -1.90 10.04 8.65
CA THR A 9 -0.46 9.98 8.87
C THR A 9 -0.17 9.49 10.27
N ALA A 10 0.96 8.81 10.41
CA ALA A 10 1.49 8.41 11.69
C ALA A 10 2.98 8.69 11.62
N GLY A 11 3.43 9.75 12.29
CA GLY A 11 4.80 10.22 12.13
C GLY A 11 5.02 10.64 10.69
N ASP A 12 6.04 10.08 10.06
CA ASP A 12 6.35 10.37 8.67
C ASP A 12 5.80 9.32 7.71
N VAL A 13 4.96 8.42 8.21
CA VAL A 13 4.33 7.39 7.38
C VAL A 13 2.95 7.85 6.95
N THR A 14 2.68 7.77 5.65
CA THR A 14 1.35 8.03 5.11
C THR A 14 0.62 6.70 5.05
N ILE A 15 -0.56 6.65 5.65
CA ILE A 15 -1.38 5.45 5.66
C ILE A 15 -2.58 5.70 4.77
N ILE A 16 -2.83 4.78 3.86
CA ILE A 16 -4.02 4.83 3.02
C ILE A 16 -4.88 3.63 3.37
N ASP A 17 -6.04 3.91 3.94
CA ASP A 17 -7.00 2.86 4.28
C ASP A 17 -7.88 2.61 3.06
N LEU A 18 -7.91 1.37 2.59
CA LEU A 18 -8.73 0.98 1.45
C LEU A 18 -9.93 0.19 1.95
N ARG A 19 -11.10 0.55 1.46
CA ARG A 19 -12.33 -0.12 1.86
C ARG A 19 -13.16 -0.42 0.61
N GLY A 20 -13.70 -1.62 0.55
CA GLY A 20 -14.56 -2.01 -0.56
C GLY A 20 -13.83 -2.89 -1.55
N ARG A 21 -13.91 -2.54 -2.83
CA ARG A 21 -13.32 -3.34 -3.90
C ARG A 21 -12.39 -2.51 -4.76
N CYS A 22 -11.30 -3.11 -5.18
CA CYS A 22 -10.37 -2.48 -6.12
C CYS A 22 -10.27 -3.36 -7.36
N THR A 23 -11.24 -3.22 -8.24
CA THR A 23 -11.32 -3.99 -9.47
C THR A 23 -11.41 -3.03 -10.65
N LEU A 24 -11.54 -3.57 -11.85
CA LEU A 24 -11.50 -2.79 -13.09
C LEU A 24 -12.36 -1.53 -13.05
N GLY A 25 -11.95 -0.53 -13.80
CA GLY A 25 -12.72 0.68 -14.01
C GLY A 25 -12.34 1.79 -13.05
N ASP A 26 -13.35 2.54 -12.62
CA ASP A 26 -13.14 3.74 -11.80
C ASP A 26 -12.43 3.43 -10.50
N GLU A 27 -12.65 2.23 -9.97
CA GLU A 27 -12.07 1.85 -8.68
C GLU A 27 -10.55 1.83 -8.72
N THR A 28 -9.99 1.23 -9.78
CA THR A 28 -8.54 1.17 -9.91
C THR A 28 -7.95 2.53 -10.21
N GLU A 29 -8.69 3.37 -10.93
CA GLU A 29 -8.23 4.73 -11.20
C GLU A 29 -8.16 5.58 -9.94
N ILE A 30 -9.10 5.36 -9.02
CA ILE A 30 -9.10 6.07 -7.75
C ILE A 30 -7.82 5.76 -6.98
N LEU A 31 -7.47 4.48 -6.92
CA LEU A 31 -6.25 4.08 -6.22
C LEU A 31 -5.01 4.63 -6.92
N ASP A 32 -4.95 4.52 -8.23
CA ASP A 32 -3.81 4.99 -9.00
C ASP A 32 -3.58 6.49 -8.77
N ARG A 33 -4.65 7.25 -8.83
CA ARG A 33 -4.57 8.69 -8.63
C ARG A 33 -4.08 9.05 -7.24
N GLU A 34 -4.60 8.34 -6.23
CA GLU A 34 -4.19 8.63 -4.86
C GLU A 34 -2.72 8.29 -4.62
N LEU A 35 -2.26 7.17 -5.15
CA LEU A 35 -0.84 6.79 -5.00
C LEU A 35 0.06 7.82 -5.69
N LYS A 36 -0.28 8.22 -6.90
CA LYS A 36 0.51 9.23 -7.61
C LYS A 36 0.53 10.54 -6.86
N LYS A 37 -0.62 10.96 -6.35
CA LYS A 37 -0.73 12.20 -5.63
C LYS A 37 0.13 12.19 -4.36
N SER A 38 0.10 11.07 -3.64
CA SER A 38 0.89 10.96 -2.43
C SER A 38 2.38 10.99 -2.71
N ILE A 39 2.80 10.26 -3.74
CA ILE A 39 4.21 10.20 -4.10
C ILE A 39 4.71 11.56 -4.60
N GLU A 40 3.93 12.21 -5.45
CA GLU A 40 4.29 13.54 -5.96
C GLU A 40 4.31 14.58 -4.86
N GLY A 41 3.48 14.39 -3.84
CA GLY A 41 3.44 15.29 -2.70
C GLY A 41 4.56 15.08 -1.69
N GLY A 42 5.44 14.12 -1.93
CA GLY A 42 6.61 13.93 -1.09
C GLY A 42 6.57 12.75 -0.14
N SER A 43 5.49 11.97 -0.14
CA SER A 43 5.43 10.79 0.72
C SER A 43 6.50 9.79 0.30
N ARG A 44 7.27 9.30 1.25
CA ARG A 44 8.31 8.32 1.00
C ARG A 44 8.08 7.03 1.76
N LYS A 45 7.14 7.02 2.69
CA LYS A 45 6.78 5.84 3.45
C LYS A 45 5.29 5.68 3.37
N LEU A 46 4.84 4.63 2.67
CA LEU A 46 3.42 4.37 2.46
C LEU A 46 3.04 3.02 3.06
N LEU A 47 1.99 3.04 3.85
CA LEU A 47 1.39 1.82 4.39
C LEU A 47 -0.02 1.72 3.83
N LEU A 48 -0.27 0.68 3.05
CA LEU A 48 -1.58 0.44 2.48
C LEU A 48 -2.35 -0.50 3.38
N ASN A 49 -3.39 0.01 4.02
CA ASN A 49 -4.20 -0.78 4.94
C ASN A 49 -5.29 -1.49 4.17
N LEU A 50 -5.17 -2.81 4.08
CA LEU A 50 -6.05 -3.65 3.29
C LEU A 50 -7.06 -4.41 4.15
N THR A 51 -7.16 -4.06 5.42
CA THR A 51 -8.04 -4.77 6.36
C THR A 51 -9.48 -4.85 5.88
N GLU A 52 -9.99 -3.77 5.30
CA GLU A 52 -11.38 -3.71 4.86
C GLU A 52 -11.54 -3.77 3.35
N LEU A 53 -10.48 -4.15 2.65
CA LEU A 53 -10.58 -4.37 1.21
C LEU A 53 -11.07 -5.79 0.98
N SER A 54 -12.17 -5.93 0.23
CA SER A 54 -12.80 -7.23 0.03
C SER A 54 -12.37 -7.92 -1.26
N GLN A 55 -11.97 -7.15 -2.26
CA GLN A 55 -11.56 -7.71 -3.55
C GLN A 55 -10.50 -6.85 -4.21
N ILE A 56 -9.61 -7.51 -4.95
CA ILE A 56 -8.65 -6.82 -5.79
C ILE A 56 -8.42 -7.71 -7.00
N ASP A 57 -8.24 -7.11 -8.17
CA ASP A 57 -7.94 -7.89 -9.36
C ASP A 57 -6.52 -7.56 -9.85
N SER A 58 -6.16 -8.14 -10.99
CA SER A 58 -4.80 -7.95 -11.51
C SER A 58 -4.49 -6.49 -11.83
N THR A 59 -5.51 -5.71 -12.20
CA THR A 59 -5.30 -4.29 -12.47
C THR A 59 -4.96 -3.55 -11.19
N GLY A 60 -5.69 -3.84 -10.11
CA GLY A 60 -5.39 -3.25 -8.81
C GLY A 60 -4.00 -3.64 -8.32
N VAL A 61 -3.63 -4.90 -8.49
CA VAL A 61 -2.30 -5.37 -8.13
C VAL A 61 -1.23 -4.61 -8.92
N SER A 62 -1.45 -4.43 -10.22
CA SER A 62 -0.50 -3.70 -11.07
C SER A 62 -0.30 -2.27 -10.59
N ILE A 63 -1.35 -1.64 -10.13
CA ILE A 63 -1.27 -0.27 -9.61
C ILE A 63 -0.43 -0.22 -8.35
N ILE A 64 -0.62 -1.19 -7.45
CA ILE A 64 0.19 -1.25 -6.24
C ILE A 64 1.66 -1.47 -6.59
N VAL A 65 1.93 -2.36 -7.55
CA VAL A 65 3.30 -2.63 -7.98
C VAL A 65 3.93 -1.36 -8.59
N ALA A 66 3.17 -0.64 -9.40
CA ALA A 66 3.68 0.59 -9.99
C ALA A 66 4.04 1.62 -8.93
N GLY A 67 3.20 1.75 -7.90
CA GLY A 67 3.49 2.64 -6.79
C GLY A 67 4.74 2.21 -6.03
N TYR A 68 4.88 0.92 -5.81
CA TYR A 68 6.05 0.36 -5.15
C TYR A 68 7.33 0.69 -5.92
N VAL A 69 7.31 0.43 -7.23
CA VAL A 69 8.47 0.70 -8.08
C VAL A 69 8.82 2.19 -8.07
N SER A 70 7.80 3.04 -8.18
CA SER A 70 8.00 4.48 -8.20
C SER A 70 8.65 4.97 -6.90
N LEU A 71 8.16 4.49 -5.76
CA LEU A 71 8.74 4.88 -4.48
C LEU A 71 10.14 4.34 -4.30
N LYS A 72 10.39 3.12 -4.76
CA LYS A 72 11.73 2.55 -4.66
C LYS A 72 12.75 3.39 -5.40
N ARG A 73 12.37 3.91 -6.56
CA ARG A 73 13.26 4.79 -7.32
C ARG A 73 13.60 6.06 -6.56
N GLN A 74 12.73 6.47 -5.67
CA GLN A 74 12.92 7.67 -4.86
C GLN A 74 13.38 7.33 -3.46
N LYS A 75 13.86 6.10 -3.26
CA LYS A 75 14.38 5.61 -1.98
C LYS A 75 13.32 5.55 -0.90
N GLY A 76 12.06 5.35 -1.31
CA GLY A 76 10.96 5.18 -0.38
C GLY A 76 10.59 3.74 -0.20
N GLU A 77 9.53 3.51 0.59
CA GLU A 77 9.08 2.17 0.91
C GLU A 77 7.56 2.10 0.88
N VAL A 78 7.05 0.95 0.42
CA VAL A 78 5.63 0.64 0.50
C VAL A 78 5.49 -0.65 1.28
N LYS A 79 4.56 -0.70 2.21
CA LYS A 79 4.25 -1.92 2.97
C LYS A 79 2.75 -2.11 3.01
N LEU A 80 2.34 -3.34 3.30
CA LEU A 80 0.93 -3.70 3.32
C LEU A 80 0.52 -4.08 4.73
N LEU A 81 -0.72 -3.72 5.07
CA LEU A 81 -1.27 -4.04 6.39
C LEU A 81 -2.48 -4.92 6.23
N HIS A 82 -2.40 -6.09 6.82
CA HIS A 82 -3.51 -7.01 7.06
C HIS A 82 -4.38 -7.33 5.85
N PRO A 83 -3.80 -7.83 4.76
CA PRO A 83 -4.62 -8.34 3.67
C PRO A 83 -5.36 -9.59 4.15
N THR A 84 -6.63 -9.74 3.81
CA THR A 84 -7.43 -10.86 4.25
C THR A 84 -8.20 -11.48 3.10
N GLY A 85 -8.70 -12.69 3.31
CA GLY A 85 -9.61 -13.35 2.39
C GLY A 85 -9.12 -13.41 0.96
N ARG A 86 -9.96 -12.98 0.05
CA ARG A 86 -9.66 -13.01 -1.39
C ARG A 86 -8.48 -12.14 -1.75
N VAL A 87 -8.34 -11.01 -1.05
CA VAL A 87 -7.24 -10.10 -1.32
C VAL A 87 -5.91 -10.79 -1.02
N GLN A 88 -5.82 -11.45 0.13
CA GLN A 88 -4.61 -12.17 0.48
C GLN A 88 -4.30 -13.26 -0.54
N THR A 89 -5.33 -13.99 -0.98
CA THR A 89 -5.14 -15.04 -1.97
C THR A 89 -4.58 -14.48 -3.28
N VAL A 90 -5.13 -13.37 -3.76
CA VAL A 90 -4.66 -12.77 -5.00
C VAL A 90 -3.23 -12.29 -4.86
N LEU A 91 -2.90 -11.67 -3.72
CA LEU A 91 -1.53 -11.18 -3.49
C LEU A 91 -0.54 -12.33 -3.42
N ALA A 92 -0.95 -13.47 -2.85
CA ALA A 92 -0.09 -14.64 -2.77
C ALA A 92 0.12 -15.25 -4.16
N ILE A 93 -0.94 -15.41 -4.93
CA ILE A 93 -0.87 -16.00 -6.26
C ILE A 93 0.01 -15.15 -7.19
N THR A 94 -0.08 -13.85 -7.08
CA THR A 94 0.71 -12.94 -7.92
C THR A 94 2.11 -12.72 -7.38
N HIS A 95 2.46 -13.39 -6.28
CA HIS A 95 3.78 -13.28 -5.64
C HIS A 95 4.10 -11.88 -5.10
N LEU A 96 3.08 -11.04 -4.98
CA LEU A 96 3.29 -9.68 -4.49
C LEU A 96 3.77 -9.67 -3.05
N LEU A 97 3.31 -10.61 -2.25
CA LEU A 97 3.73 -10.69 -0.85
C LEU A 97 5.21 -11.01 -0.68
N GLN A 98 5.85 -11.53 -1.73
CA GLN A 98 7.29 -11.79 -1.68
C GLN A 98 8.10 -10.54 -1.99
N VAL A 99 7.47 -9.54 -2.56
CA VAL A 99 8.15 -8.30 -2.98
C VAL A 99 7.87 -7.17 -2.00
N ILE A 100 6.61 -7.02 -1.57
CA ILE A 100 6.20 -5.95 -0.68
C ILE A 100 5.91 -6.53 0.69
N PRO A 101 6.62 -6.08 1.73
CA PRO A 101 6.40 -6.61 3.09
C PRO A 101 4.97 -6.40 3.56
N SER A 102 4.44 -7.39 4.25
CA SER A 102 3.08 -7.37 4.76
C SER A 102 3.10 -7.63 6.26
N PHE A 103 2.25 -6.92 7.00
CA PHE A 103 2.18 -7.03 8.44
C PHE A 103 0.74 -7.27 8.88
N GLU A 104 0.57 -7.98 9.98
CA GLU A 104 -0.75 -8.24 10.53
C GLU A 104 -1.28 -7.07 11.34
N ASP A 105 -0.38 -6.33 11.99
CA ASP A 105 -0.75 -5.26 12.89
C ASP A 105 -0.07 -3.96 12.51
N GLU A 106 -0.75 -2.86 12.78
CA GLU A 106 -0.26 -1.54 12.39
C GLU A 106 1.02 -1.15 13.14
N ALA A 107 1.09 -1.41 14.44
CA ALA A 107 2.25 -0.97 15.22
C ALA A 107 3.57 -1.55 14.70
N PRO A 108 3.69 -2.88 14.50
CA PRO A 108 4.93 -3.40 13.92
C PRO A 108 5.19 -2.90 12.51
N ALA A 109 4.13 -2.67 11.74
CA ALA A 109 4.29 -2.13 10.39
C ALA A 109 4.94 -0.76 10.44
N LEU A 110 4.45 0.10 11.30
CA LEU A 110 5.00 1.44 11.46
C LEU A 110 6.44 1.41 12.00
N ALA A 111 6.70 0.52 12.94
CA ALA A 111 8.03 0.39 13.51
C ALA A 111 9.06 -0.03 12.46
N SER A 112 8.65 -0.82 11.48
CA SER A 112 9.56 -1.28 10.45
C SER A 112 10.07 -0.14 9.57
N PHE A 113 9.26 0.89 9.36
CA PHE A 113 9.70 2.09 8.66
C PHE A 113 10.71 2.87 9.49
N SER A 114 10.44 3.00 10.78
CA SER A 114 11.34 3.74 11.67
C SER A 114 12.73 3.13 11.72
N THR A 115 12.80 1.80 11.78
CA THR A 115 14.07 1.11 11.81
C THR A 115 14.89 1.44 10.59
N ARG A 116 14.26 1.46 9.44
CA ARG A 116 14.89 1.79 8.19
C ARG A 116 15.46 3.21 8.22
N SER A 117 14.69 4.14 8.73
CA SER A 117 15.13 5.54 8.80
C SER A 117 16.38 5.68 9.64
N GLN A 118 16.44 5.00 10.76
CA GLN A 118 17.61 5.04 11.62
C GLN A 118 18.83 4.48 10.94
N ALA A 119 18.66 3.39 10.23
CA ALA A 119 19.77 2.79 9.51
C ALA A 119 20.34 3.76 8.48
N ALA A 120 19.49 4.55 7.86
CA ALA A 120 19.94 5.50 6.85
C ALA A 120 20.78 6.62 7.43
N ILE A 121 20.62 6.91 8.71
CA ILE A 121 21.39 7.95 9.36
C ILE A 121 22.83 7.55 9.59
N GLN A 122 23.03 6.26 9.75
CA GLN A 122 24.37 5.76 9.98
C GLN A 122 25.25 5.93 8.75
#